data_08739879f181c5b7c228125a49922263
#
_entry.id   08739879f181c5b7c228125a49922263
#
_cell.length_a   1.000
_cell.length_b   1.000
_cell.length_c   1.000
_cell.angle_alpha   90.00
_cell.angle_beta   90.00
_cell.angle_gamma   90.00
#
_symmetry.space_group_name_H-M   'P 1'
#
loop_
_entity.id
_entity.type
_entity.pdbx_description
1 polymer ?
#
loop_
_entity_poly.entity_id
_entity_poly.type
_entity_poly.pdbx_seq_one_letter_code
_entity_poly.pdbx_strand_id
1 'polypeptide(L)' 'MSTIVLVHGAFADASGWNDVITRLQRDGHTVYAPANPLRGLEFDAAYVRSFLETLEGPVVLVGHSYGGAVITNAAM' A
#
# COMPACT_ATOMS: atom_id res chain seq x y z
N MET A 1 1.59 -5.55 -17.26
CA MET A 1 0.64 -5.55 -16.14
C MET A 1 1.38 -5.86 -14.84
N SER A 2 1.15 -5.08 -13.81
CA SER A 2 1.83 -5.23 -12.52
C SER A 2 0.82 -5.28 -11.38
N THR A 3 1.24 -5.86 -10.26
CA THR A 3 0.49 -5.76 -8.99
C THR A 3 1.06 -4.58 -8.21
N ILE A 4 0.21 -3.64 -7.85
CA ILE A 4 0.60 -2.39 -7.20
C ILE A 4 -0.14 -2.28 -5.88
N VAL A 5 0.60 -1.99 -4.80
CA VAL A 5 0.03 -1.78 -3.46
C VAL A 5 0.32 -0.35 -3.03
N LEU A 6 -0.73 0.39 -2.69
CA LEU A 6 -0.67 1.79 -2.31
C LEU A 6 -0.95 1.93 -0.81
N VAL A 7 -0.04 2.58 -0.07
CA VAL A 7 -0.16 2.75 1.38
C VAL A 7 -0.26 4.25 1.70
N HIS A 8 -1.40 4.65 2.31
CA HIS A 8 -1.68 6.05 2.61
C HIS A 8 -0.91 6.56 3.83
N GLY A 9 -0.87 7.90 3.97
CA GLY A 9 -0.20 8.56 5.08
C GLY A 9 -1.06 8.68 6.34
N ALA A 10 -0.51 9.38 7.36
CA ALA A 10 -1.10 9.44 8.70
C ALA A 10 -2.43 10.22 8.76
N PHE A 11 -2.63 11.18 7.87
CA PHE A 11 -3.83 12.02 7.87
C PHE A 11 -4.75 11.72 6.68
N ALA A 12 -4.62 10.54 6.11
CA ALA A 12 -5.42 10.10 4.98
C ALA A 12 -6.02 8.73 5.28
N ASP A 13 -6.82 8.25 4.36
CA ASP A 13 -7.29 6.86 4.35
C ASP A 13 -7.11 6.28 2.95
N ALA A 14 -7.50 5.02 2.78
CA ALA A 14 -7.32 4.35 1.49
C ALA A 14 -8.08 5.03 0.35
N SER A 15 -9.17 5.76 0.65
CA SER A 15 -9.96 6.46 -0.37
C SER A 15 -9.20 7.61 -1.03
N GLY A 16 -8.16 8.14 -0.39
CA GLY A 16 -7.31 9.16 -0.99
C GLY A 16 -6.59 8.70 -2.25
N TRP A 17 -6.53 7.41 -2.49
CA TRP A 17 -5.92 6.83 -3.68
C TRP A 17 -6.89 6.62 -4.85
N ASN A 18 -8.18 6.95 -4.69
CA ASN A 18 -9.21 6.55 -5.67
C ASN A 18 -8.89 6.98 -7.10
N ASP A 19 -8.44 8.21 -7.33
CA ASP A 19 -8.09 8.68 -8.66
C ASP A 19 -6.89 7.92 -9.24
N VAL A 20 -5.90 7.65 -8.42
CA VAL A 20 -4.70 6.90 -8.83
C VAL A 20 -5.08 5.48 -9.17
N ILE A 21 -5.91 4.84 -8.35
CA ILE A 21 -6.39 3.48 -8.58
C ILE A 21 -7.10 3.38 -9.92
N THR A 22 -8.01 4.31 -10.21
CA THR A 22 -8.76 4.32 -11.47
C THR A 22 -7.82 4.37 -12.66
N ARG A 23 -6.82 5.24 -12.62
CA ARG A 23 -5.86 5.40 -13.72
C ARG A 23 -4.99 4.16 -13.91
N LEU A 24 -4.52 3.57 -12.83
CA LEU A 24 -3.68 2.36 -12.89
C LEU A 24 -4.47 1.15 -13.38
N GLN A 25 -5.70 1.00 -12.93
CA GLN A 25 -6.58 -0.08 -13.40
C GLN A 25 -6.88 0.06 -14.89
N ARG A 26 -7.05 1.27 -15.37
CA ARG A 26 -7.29 1.56 -16.78
C ARG A 26 -6.11 1.11 -17.64
N ASP A 27 -4.89 1.17 -17.11
CA ASP A 27 -3.68 0.72 -17.78
C ASP A 27 -3.43 -0.78 -17.61
N GLY A 28 -4.36 -1.52 -17.02
CA GLY A 28 -4.28 -2.98 -16.91
C GLY A 28 -3.57 -3.50 -15.68
N HIS A 29 -3.26 -2.63 -14.71
CA HIS A 29 -2.62 -3.07 -13.46
C HIS A 29 -3.63 -3.58 -12.44
N THR A 30 -3.21 -4.53 -11.61
CA THR A 30 -3.95 -4.94 -10.43
C THR A 30 -3.52 -4.07 -9.26
N VAL A 31 -4.48 -3.37 -8.63
CA VAL A 31 -4.19 -2.35 -7.61
C VAL A 31 -4.91 -2.68 -6.31
N TYR A 32 -4.16 -2.63 -5.21
CA TYR A 32 -4.68 -2.76 -3.86
C TYR A 32 -4.31 -1.52 -3.05
N ALA A 33 -5.21 -1.08 -2.19
CA ALA A 33 -4.97 0.04 -1.28
C ALA A 33 -5.46 -0.35 0.12
N PRO A 34 -4.68 -1.16 0.85
CA PRO A 34 -5.08 -1.59 2.18
C PRO A 34 -5.14 -0.42 3.15
N ALA A 35 -6.00 -0.51 4.15
CA ALA A 35 -6.04 0.48 5.20
C ALA A 35 -4.74 0.45 6.00
N ASN A 36 -4.20 1.63 6.31
CA ASN A 36 -3.05 1.76 7.20
C ASN A 36 -3.63 1.99 8.61
N PRO A 37 -3.42 1.07 9.57
CA PRO A 37 -4.09 1.14 10.87
C PRO A 37 -3.76 2.36 11.72
N LEU A 38 -2.58 2.98 11.50
CA LEU A 38 -2.13 4.17 12.23
C LEU A 38 -2.00 3.93 13.73
N ARG A 39 -1.44 2.76 14.10
CA ARG A 39 -1.26 2.36 15.51
C ARG A 39 0.21 2.32 15.93
N GLY A 40 1.07 2.92 15.15
CA GLY A 40 2.51 2.92 15.36
C GLY A 40 3.24 2.20 14.23
N LEU A 41 4.47 2.61 13.97
CA LEU A 41 5.21 2.14 12.80
C LEU A 41 5.39 0.63 12.79
N GLU A 42 5.73 0.04 13.93
CA GLU A 42 5.97 -1.40 14.02
C GLU A 42 4.70 -2.20 13.73
N PHE A 43 3.57 -1.78 14.33
CA PHE A 43 2.28 -2.43 14.11
C PHE A 43 1.84 -2.27 12.65
N ASP A 44 1.93 -1.05 12.12
CA ASP A 44 1.46 -0.75 10.77
C ASP A 44 2.29 -1.49 9.72
N ALA A 45 3.60 -1.57 9.91
CA ALA A 45 4.48 -2.32 9.03
C ALA A 45 4.16 -3.82 9.06
N ALA A 46 3.89 -4.38 10.23
CA ALA A 46 3.50 -5.78 10.36
C ALA A 46 2.17 -6.07 9.67
N TYR A 47 1.22 -5.15 9.79
CA TYR A 47 -0.08 -5.28 9.12
C TYR A 47 0.08 -5.29 7.60
N VAL A 48 0.85 -4.36 7.06
CA VAL A 48 1.10 -4.29 5.61
C VAL A 48 1.85 -5.52 5.14
N ARG A 49 2.86 -5.97 5.90
CA ARG A 49 3.60 -7.19 5.57
C ARG A 49 2.69 -8.40 5.49
N SER A 50 1.78 -8.56 6.45
CA SER A 50 0.81 -9.66 6.43
C SER A 50 -0.06 -9.62 5.18
N PHE A 51 -0.47 -8.42 4.76
CA PHE A 51 -1.22 -8.25 3.52
C PHE A 51 -0.39 -8.67 2.31
N LEU A 52 0.88 -8.22 2.24
CA LEU A 52 1.76 -8.54 1.12
C LEU A 52 2.00 -10.04 0.99
N GLU A 53 2.04 -10.77 2.10
CA GLU A 53 2.24 -12.22 2.09
C GLU A 53 1.07 -12.97 1.46
N THR A 54 -0.09 -12.34 1.32
CA THR A 54 -1.24 -12.95 0.64
C THR A 54 -1.16 -12.83 -0.89
N LEU A 55 -0.23 -12.04 -1.40
CA LEU A 55 -0.11 -11.77 -2.83
C LEU A 55 0.99 -12.62 -3.45
N GLU A 56 0.76 -13.08 -4.68
CA GLU A 56 1.74 -13.85 -5.43
C GLU A 56 2.50 -12.96 -6.40
N GLY A 57 3.77 -13.29 -6.63
CA GLY A 57 4.61 -12.63 -7.61
C GLY A 57 5.12 -11.27 -7.18
N PRO A 58 5.80 -10.55 -8.10
CA PRO A 58 6.37 -9.25 -7.81
C PRO A 58 5.30 -8.20 -7.55
N VAL A 59 5.55 -7.33 -6.57
CA VAL A 59 4.64 -6.25 -6.19
C VAL A 59 5.38 -4.93 -6.22
N VAL A 60 4.75 -3.89 -6.77
CA VAL A 60 5.24 -2.52 -6.69
C VAL A 60 4.57 -1.87 -5.47
N LEU A 61 5.39 -1.45 -4.51
CA LEU A 61 4.90 -0.77 -3.31
C LEU A 61 5.03 0.74 -3.48
N VAL A 62 3.94 1.46 -3.20
CA VAL A 62 3.93 2.92 -3.23
C VAL A 62 3.42 3.42 -1.89
N GLY A 63 4.20 4.27 -1.22
CA GLY A 63 3.81 4.87 0.04
C GLY A 63 3.85 6.38 -0.05
N HIS A 64 2.90 7.06 0.59
CA HIS A 64 2.84 8.51 0.67
C HIS A 64 3.11 8.95 2.11
N SER A 65 4.10 9.86 2.31
CA SER A 65 4.41 10.43 3.63
C SER A 65 4.73 9.32 4.64
N TYR A 66 3.97 9.22 5.74
CA TYR A 66 4.14 8.16 6.74
C TYR A 66 4.02 6.75 6.11
N GLY A 67 3.18 6.61 5.08
CA GLY A 67 3.07 5.34 4.34
C GLY A 67 4.39 4.90 3.74
N GLY A 68 5.27 5.84 3.37
CA GLY A 68 6.61 5.52 2.89
C GLY A 68 7.47 4.84 3.97
N ALA A 69 7.39 5.32 5.21
CA ALA A 69 8.08 4.68 6.33
C ALA A 69 7.53 3.28 6.60
N VAL A 70 6.21 3.12 6.50
CA VAL A 70 5.54 1.83 6.70
C VAL A 70 6.02 0.81 5.67
N ILE A 71 6.02 1.15 4.39
CA ILE A 71 6.44 0.19 3.35
C ILE A 71 7.92 -0.15 3.44
N THR A 72 8.76 0.80 3.84
CA THR A 72 10.18 0.54 4.03
C THR A 72 10.40 -0.53 5.10
N ASN A 73 9.66 -0.46 6.20
CA ASN A 73 9.76 -1.44 7.27
C ASN A 73 9.05 -2.76 6.93
N ALA A 74 7.94 -2.70 6.20
CA ALA A 74 7.20 -3.91 5.82
C ALA A 74 7.98 -4.77 4.82
N ALA A 75 8.78 -4.14 3.95
CA ALA A 75 9.52 -4.83 2.90
C ALA A 75 10.83 -5.45 3.38
N MET A 76 11.27 -5.13 4.60
CA MET A 76 12.53 -5.62 5.15
C MET A 76 12.44 -7.06 5.64
#